data_63972186c2660e3850c79e609f18d010
#
_entry.id   63972186c2660e3850c79e609f18d010
#
_cell.length_a   1.000
_cell.length_b   1.000
_cell.length_c   1.000
_cell.angle_alpha   90.00
_cell.angle_beta   90.00
_cell.angle_gamma   90.00
#
_symmetry.space_group_name_H-M   'P 1'
#
loop_
_entity.id
_entity.type
_entity.pdbx_description
1 polymer ?
#
loop_
_entity_poly.entity_id
_entity_poly.type
_entity_poly.pdbx_seq_one_letter_code
_entity_poly.pdbx_strand_id
1 'polypeptide(L)'
;MNKGKIVQVMGPVVDVVFEDGNLPEIKDALEVENNGKRCVMEVSHHLGNNMVRCIMLSASEGLQRDREVIATGSGIKVPVGDKTLGRLFNVLGDTVDDGPSLEGEQKWVIHRDPPDFEHQKPAVEILETGIKVIDLLAPYAKGGKIGLFGGAGVGKTVLIQELIQNIATEHGGYSIFTGVGERSREGNDLWSEMKESGVLEKTALVFGQMNEPPGSRMRVAETGLTMAEYFRDEEHRDVLLFIDNIFRFVQAGSEVSALLGRMPSAAVSYTHL
;
A
#
# COMPACT_ATOMS: atom_id res chain seq x y z
N MET A 1 10.66 16.25 -19.99
CA MET A 1 9.85 15.13 -19.50
C MET A 1 10.00 13.99 -20.49
N ASN A 2 10.36 12.81 -20.02
CA ASN A 2 10.50 11.63 -20.86
C ASN A 2 9.12 11.10 -21.24
N LYS A 3 8.86 10.95 -22.55
CA LYS A 3 7.55 10.57 -23.08
C LYS A 3 7.65 9.25 -23.82
N GLY A 4 6.67 8.39 -23.57
CA GLY A 4 6.49 7.12 -24.24
C GLY A 4 5.12 7.00 -24.89
N LYS A 5 4.90 5.89 -25.58
CA LYS A 5 3.61 5.56 -26.20
C LYS A 5 3.20 4.14 -25.83
N ILE A 6 1.92 3.93 -25.58
CA ILE A 6 1.36 2.61 -25.33
C ILE A 6 1.40 1.78 -26.62
N VAL A 7 2.02 0.60 -26.53
CA VAL A 7 2.09 -0.37 -27.62
C VAL A 7 1.05 -1.47 -27.47
N GLN A 8 0.84 -1.93 -26.25
CA GLN A 8 -0.07 -3.03 -25.94
C GLN A 8 -0.74 -2.85 -24.59
N VAL A 9 -2.00 -3.23 -24.49
CA VAL A 9 -2.78 -3.29 -23.24
C VAL A 9 -3.27 -4.72 -23.05
N MET A 10 -2.95 -5.33 -21.92
CA MET A 10 -3.31 -6.71 -21.55
C MET A 10 -3.96 -6.71 -20.14
N GLY A 11 -5.20 -6.20 -20.05
CA GLY A 11 -5.85 -6.00 -18.76
C GLY A 11 -5.06 -5.03 -17.89
N PRO A 12 -4.58 -5.46 -16.71
CA PRO A 12 -3.81 -4.61 -15.81
C PRO A 12 -2.34 -4.40 -16.20
N VAL A 13 -1.87 -5.02 -17.30
CA VAL A 13 -0.49 -4.90 -17.77
C VAL A 13 -0.44 -4.14 -19.08
N VAL A 14 0.47 -3.18 -19.18
CA VAL A 14 0.61 -2.27 -20.32
C VAL A 14 2.08 -2.23 -20.76
N ASP A 15 2.32 -2.37 -22.05
CA ASP A 15 3.64 -2.22 -22.65
C ASP A 15 3.76 -0.80 -23.26
N VAL A 16 4.84 -0.10 -22.94
CA VAL A 16 5.11 1.28 -23.35
C VAL A 16 6.47 1.34 -24.03
N VAL A 17 6.56 2.02 -25.18
CA VAL A 17 7.82 2.28 -25.89
C VAL A 17 8.28 3.72 -25.68
N PHE A 18 9.59 3.92 -25.50
CA PHE A 18 10.24 5.21 -25.37
C PHE A 18 11.19 5.43 -26.56
N GLU A 19 10.89 6.40 -27.41
CA GLU A 19 11.60 6.58 -28.68
C GLU A 19 13.08 6.98 -28.52
N ASP A 20 13.40 7.75 -27.48
CA ASP A 20 14.73 8.34 -27.27
C ASP A 20 15.75 7.41 -26.57
N GLY A 21 15.40 6.14 -26.33
CA GLY A 21 16.28 5.19 -25.63
C GLY A 21 16.49 5.49 -24.14
N ASN A 22 15.91 6.55 -23.63
CA ASN A 22 15.96 6.91 -22.22
C ASN A 22 14.81 6.21 -21.47
N LEU A 23 15.03 4.99 -21.04
CA LEU A 23 14.04 4.19 -20.35
C LEU A 23 13.87 4.66 -18.89
N PRO A 24 12.62 4.72 -18.38
CA PRO A 24 12.38 4.88 -16.96
C PRO A 24 12.93 3.68 -16.19
N GLU A 25 13.28 3.89 -14.94
CA GLU A 25 13.79 2.82 -14.09
C GLU A 25 12.67 1.86 -13.66
N ILE A 26 13.06 0.65 -13.26
CA ILE A 26 12.12 -0.31 -12.67
C ILE A 26 11.58 0.31 -11.36
N LYS A 27 10.26 0.22 -11.15
CA LYS A 27 9.50 0.85 -10.07
C LYS A 27 9.19 2.34 -10.27
N ASP A 28 9.63 2.96 -11.38
CA ASP A 28 9.18 4.31 -11.71
C ASP A 28 7.68 4.35 -12.01
N ALA A 29 7.06 5.45 -11.60
CA ALA A 29 5.67 5.75 -11.91
C ALA A 29 5.57 6.41 -13.28
N LEU A 30 4.64 5.93 -14.09
CA LEU A 30 4.26 6.52 -15.36
C LEU A 30 2.81 6.99 -15.31
N GLU A 31 2.53 8.09 -15.97
CA GLU A 31 1.18 8.68 -16.03
C GLU A 31 0.64 8.68 -17.45
N VAL A 32 -0.64 8.38 -17.57
CA VAL A 32 -1.39 8.46 -18.83
C VAL A 32 -2.76 9.06 -18.57
N GLU A 33 -3.22 9.87 -19.49
CA GLU A 33 -4.60 10.37 -19.45
C GLU A 33 -5.54 9.37 -20.14
N ASN A 34 -6.58 8.95 -19.44
CA ASN A 34 -7.62 8.09 -19.97
C ASN A 34 -9.00 8.70 -19.71
N ASN A 35 -9.66 9.19 -20.77
CA ASN A 35 -10.99 9.82 -20.72
C ASN A 35 -11.08 10.97 -19.68
N GLY A 36 -10.08 11.84 -19.65
CA GLY A 36 -10.01 12.98 -18.72
C GLY A 36 -9.61 12.61 -17.28
N LYS A 37 -9.23 11.35 -17.03
CA LYS A 37 -8.74 10.89 -15.72
C LYS A 37 -7.26 10.58 -15.82
N ARG A 38 -6.51 11.00 -14.81
CA ARG A 38 -5.12 10.61 -14.60
C ARG A 38 -5.08 9.14 -14.17
N CYS A 39 -4.41 8.30 -14.94
CA CYS A 39 -4.14 6.92 -14.61
C CYS A 39 -2.64 6.74 -14.36
N VAL A 40 -2.29 5.97 -13.36
CA VAL A 40 -0.91 5.71 -12.95
C VAL A 40 -0.60 4.24 -13.16
N MET A 41 0.61 3.97 -13.66
CA MET A 41 1.17 2.63 -13.78
C MET A 41 2.61 2.62 -13.27
N GLU A 42 3.08 1.46 -12.85
CA GLU A 42 4.44 1.24 -12.34
C GLU A 42 5.24 0.37 -13.31
N VAL A 43 6.49 0.77 -13.60
CA VAL A 43 7.41 -0.02 -14.43
C VAL A 43 7.81 -1.29 -13.70
N SER A 44 7.49 -2.44 -14.29
CA SER A 44 7.82 -3.75 -13.75
C SER A 44 9.07 -4.38 -14.37
N HIS A 45 9.23 -4.25 -15.68
CA HIS A 45 10.33 -4.87 -16.43
C HIS A 45 10.73 -4.04 -17.64
N HIS A 46 12.00 -4.14 -18.02
CA HIS A 46 12.48 -3.76 -19.35
C HIS A 46 12.39 -4.96 -20.30
N LEU A 47 11.74 -4.78 -21.45
CA LEU A 47 11.54 -5.85 -22.45
C LEU A 47 12.58 -5.86 -23.56
N GLY A 48 13.48 -4.86 -23.61
CA GLY A 48 14.33 -4.59 -24.75
C GLY A 48 13.64 -3.71 -25.81
N ASN A 49 14.36 -3.33 -26.86
CA ASN A 49 13.86 -2.47 -27.95
C ASN A 49 13.15 -1.20 -27.44
N ASN A 50 13.71 -0.55 -26.43
CA ASN A 50 13.16 0.65 -25.81
C ASN A 50 11.75 0.48 -25.21
N MET A 51 11.35 -0.74 -24.87
CA MET A 51 10.05 -1.04 -24.29
C MET A 51 10.16 -1.39 -22.80
N VAL A 52 9.16 -0.94 -22.04
CA VAL A 52 8.96 -1.31 -20.65
C VAL A 52 7.59 -1.93 -20.47
N ARG A 53 7.49 -2.88 -19.56
CA ARG A 53 6.23 -3.49 -19.14
C ARG A 53 5.82 -2.91 -17.79
N CYS A 54 4.59 -2.42 -17.72
CA CYS A 54 4.05 -1.72 -16.57
C CYS A 54 2.83 -2.44 -16.00
N ILE A 55 2.59 -2.24 -14.71
CA ILE A 55 1.39 -2.69 -14.00
C ILE A 55 0.53 -1.47 -13.72
N MET A 56 -0.74 -1.52 -14.10
CA MET A 56 -1.69 -0.45 -13.82
C MET A 56 -2.08 -0.42 -12.34
N LEU A 57 -2.00 0.76 -11.75
CA LEU A 57 -2.51 1.06 -10.41
C LEU A 57 -3.89 1.74 -10.45
N SER A 58 -4.30 2.13 -11.62
CA SER A 58 -5.62 2.67 -11.91
C SER A 58 -6.35 1.74 -12.89
N ALA A 59 -7.66 1.88 -12.97
CA ALA A 59 -8.46 1.14 -13.94
C ALA A 59 -7.96 1.37 -15.37
N SER A 60 -7.82 0.28 -16.14
CA SER A 60 -7.31 0.29 -17.52
C SER A 60 -8.42 0.29 -18.58
N GLU A 61 -9.67 0.25 -18.18
CA GLU A 61 -10.82 0.23 -19.10
C GLU A 61 -10.86 1.48 -20.00
N GLY A 62 -10.94 1.24 -21.28
CA GLY A 62 -10.93 2.30 -22.29
C GLY A 62 -9.54 2.83 -22.67
N LEU A 63 -8.47 2.32 -22.07
CA LEU A 63 -7.11 2.67 -22.43
C LEU A 63 -6.78 2.13 -23.84
N GLN A 64 -6.25 3.02 -24.69
CA GLN A 64 -5.99 2.71 -26.09
C GLN A 64 -4.48 2.69 -26.40
N ARG A 65 -4.12 1.99 -27.47
CA ARG A 65 -2.77 2.07 -28.06
C ARG A 65 -2.49 3.50 -28.55
N ASP A 66 -1.22 3.80 -28.70
CA ASP A 66 -0.68 5.09 -29.18
C ASP A 66 -0.97 6.29 -28.28
N ARG A 67 -1.55 6.06 -27.08
CA ARG A 67 -1.67 7.13 -26.06
C ARG A 67 -0.29 7.49 -25.54
N GLU A 68 -0.08 8.80 -25.36
CA GLU A 68 1.13 9.36 -24.77
C GLU A 68 1.18 9.01 -23.28
N VAL A 69 2.35 8.57 -22.83
CA VAL A 69 2.67 8.25 -21.44
C VAL A 69 3.80 9.14 -20.99
N ILE A 70 3.72 9.68 -19.79
CA ILE A 70 4.73 10.56 -19.20
C ILE A 70 5.43 9.81 -18.07
N ALA A 71 6.76 9.71 -18.15
CA ALA A 71 7.56 9.20 -17.04
C ALA A 71 7.76 10.31 -15.99
N THR A 72 7.44 10.01 -14.74
CA THR A 72 7.58 10.98 -13.63
C THR A 72 9.01 11.16 -13.18
N GLY A 73 9.91 10.23 -13.52
CA GLY A 73 11.31 10.20 -13.12
C GLY A 73 11.53 9.78 -11.66
N SER A 74 10.53 9.17 -11.05
CA SER A 74 10.60 8.61 -9.71
C SER A 74 9.53 7.55 -9.50
N GLY A 75 9.68 6.73 -8.45
CA GLY A 75 8.61 5.82 -7.99
C GLY A 75 7.37 6.58 -7.49
N ILE A 76 6.34 5.81 -7.16
CA ILE A 76 5.09 6.32 -6.59
C ILE A 76 5.40 7.04 -5.28
N LYS A 77 4.91 8.27 -5.14
CA LYS A 77 5.10 9.10 -3.94
C LYS A 77 3.78 9.32 -3.23
N VAL A 78 3.77 9.06 -1.93
CA VAL A 78 2.60 9.22 -1.07
C VAL A 78 2.86 10.24 0.03
N PRO A 79 1.84 10.97 0.50
CA PRO A 79 2.01 11.94 1.59
C PRO A 79 2.37 11.23 2.88
N VAL A 80 3.17 11.90 3.70
CA VAL A 80 3.62 11.42 5.02
C VAL A 80 3.51 12.53 6.06
N GLY A 81 3.51 12.17 7.34
CA GLY A 81 3.48 13.09 8.47
C GLY A 81 2.09 13.30 9.08
N ASP A 82 2.02 14.15 10.09
CA ASP A 82 0.83 14.37 10.95
C ASP A 82 -0.47 14.63 10.20
N LYS A 83 -0.39 15.30 9.04
CA LYS A 83 -1.56 15.59 8.22
C LYS A 83 -2.21 14.37 7.57
N THR A 84 -1.55 13.22 7.62
CA THR A 84 -2.13 11.95 7.18
C THR A 84 -3.03 11.32 8.24
N LEU A 85 -2.88 11.71 9.49
CA LEU A 85 -3.70 11.19 10.58
C LEU A 85 -5.15 11.71 10.46
N GLY A 86 -6.08 10.86 10.79
CA GLY A 86 -7.51 11.15 10.64
C GLY A 86 -8.04 11.01 9.22
N ARG A 87 -7.21 10.60 8.26
CA ARG A 87 -7.53 10.66 6.83
C ARG A 87 -7.60 9.26 6.21
N LEU A 88 -8.32 9.21 5.08
CA LEU A 88 -8.48 8.02 4.25
C LEU A 88 -7.84 8.23 2.87
N PHE A 89 -7.00 7.29 2.46
CA PHE A 89 -6.22 7.34 1.23
C PHE A 89 -6.46 6.15 0.31
N ASN A 90 -6.26 6.37 -0.99
CA ASN A 90 -6.06 5.30 -1.96
C ASN A 90 -4.57 4.87 -2.03
N VAL A 91 -4.25 3.93 -2.92
CA VAL A 91 -2.88 3.43 -3.12
C VAL A 91 -1.90 4.51 -3.57
N LEU A 92 -2.35 5.54 -4.26
CA LEU A 92 -1.52 6.65 -4.76
C LEU A 92 -1.32 7.76 -3.71
N GLY A 93 -1.91 7.60 -2.52
CA GLY A 93 -1.88 8.62 -1.48
C GLY A 93 -2.83 9.79 -1.72
N ASP A 94 -3.77 9.66 -2.66
CA ASP A 94 -4.83 10.65 -2.82
C ASP A 94 -5.87 10.46 -1.72
N THR A 95 -6.40 11.56 -1.19
CA THR A 95 -7.46 11.54 -0.17
C THR A 95 -8.80 11.15 -0.79
N VAL A 96 -9.52 10.25 -0.14
CA VAL A 96 -10.84 9.75 -0.59
C VAL A 96 -11.95 9.96 0.44
N ASP A 97 -11.70 10.82 1.43
CA ASP A 97 -12.58 11.16 2.55
C ASP A 97 -13.24 12.55 2.41
N ASP A 98 -13.29 13.11 1.20
CA ASP A 98 -13.80 14.46 0.90
C ASP A 98 -13.10 15.60 1.68
N GLY A 99 -11.97 15.30 2.34
CA GLY A 99 -11.19 16.29 3.06
C GLY A 99 -10.23 17.08 2.15
N PRO A 100 -9.49 18.06 2.69
CA PRO A 100 -8.56 18.87 1.90
C PRO A 100 -7.46 18.00 1.26
N SER A 101 -7.05 18.38 0.04
CA SER A 101 -5.94 17.73 -0.66
C SER A 101 -4.62 17.93 0.07
N LEU A 102 -3.76 16.92 0.04
CA LEU A 102 -2.40 16.94 0.59
C LEU A 102 -1.31 17.04 -0.50
N GLU A 103 -1.63 17.57 -1.67
CA GLU A 103 -0.67 17.66 -2.79
C GLU A 103 0.60 18.44 -2.46
N GLY A 104 0.51 19.47 -1.63
CA GLY A 104 1.64 20.34 -1.23
C GLY A 104 2.46 19.80 -0.05
N GLU A 105 2.09 18.65 0.53
CA GLU A 105 2.75 18.09 1.70
C GLU A 105 3.98 17.26 1.33
N GLN A 106 4.78 16.95 2.35
CA GLN A 106 5.93 16.06 2.19
C GLN A 106 5.48 14.70 1.67
N LYS A 107 6.21 14.17 0.68
CA LYS A 107 5.92 12.87 0.08
C LYS A 107 7.16 11.99 0.08
N TRP A 108 6.96 10.72 0.39
CA TRP A 108 7.99 9.69 0.28
C TRP A 108 7.63 8.67 -0.79
N VAL A 109 8.68 8.08 -1.41
CA VAL A 109 8.51 6.98 -2.37
C VAL A 109 8.14 5.71 -1.62
N ILE A 110 7.19 4.92 -2.16
CA ILE A 110 6.74 3.68 -1.50
C ILE A 110 7.77 2.55 -1.54
N HIS A 111 8.69 2.57 -2.49
CA HIS A 111 9.79 1.61 -2.57
C HIS A 111 11.03 2.18 -1.89
N ARG A 112 11.20 1.85 -0.63
CA ARG A 112 12.34 2.26 0.19
C ARG A 112 13.19 1.06 0.54
N ASP A 113 14.49 1.32 0.75
CA ASP A 113 15.39 0.30 1.28
C ASP A 113 15.07 0.01 2.74
N PRO A 114 15.18 -1.26 3.17
CA PRO A 114 15.00 -1.61 4.57
C PRO A 114 16.11 -0.99 5.43
N PRO A 115 15.88 -0.80 6.75
CA PRO A 115 16.93 -0.36 7.66
C PRO A 115 18.13 -1.31 7.63
N ASP A 116 19.34 -0.74 7.65
CA ASP A 116 20.56 -1.51 7.77
C ASP A 116 20.56 -2.42 9.00
N PHE A 117 21.25 -3.54 8.92
CA PHE A 117 21.32 -4.51 10.01
C PHE A 117 21.80 -3.90 11.34
N GLU A 118 22.70 -2.95 11.29
CA GLU A 118 23.25 -2.25 12.47
C GLU A 118 22.20 -1.40 13.20
N HIS A 119 21.16 -0.93 12.50
CA HIS A 119 20.08 -0.13 13.06
C HIS A 119 18.89 -0.97 13.56
N GLN A 120 18.92 -2.29 13.33
CA GLN A 120 17.85 -3.16 13.79
C GLN A 120 18.02 -3.50 15.28
N LYS A 121 17.00 -3.19 16.06
CA LYS A 121 16.98 -3.56 17.49
C LYS A 121 16.38 -4.96 17.67
N PRO A 122 16.96 -5.80 18.53
CA PRO A 122 16.32 -7.08 18.89
C PRO A 122 14.99 -6.79 19.63
N ALA A 123 13.96 -7.58 19.32
CA ALA A 123 12.66 -7.49 20.00
C ALA A 123 12.78 -8.14 21.40
N VAL A 124 13.02 -7.33 22.42
CA VAL A 124 13.16 -7.78 23.81
C VAL A 124 12.07 -7.26 24.74
N GLU A 125 11.28 -6.28 24.28
CA GLU A 125 10.20 -5.67 25.05
C GLU A 125 8.85 -6.22 24.61
N ILE A 126 7.96 -6.44 25.59
CA ILE A 126 6.58 -6.84 25.36
C ILE A 126 5.75 -5.58 25.12
N LEU A 127 4.91 -5.62 24.10
CA LEU A 127 3.86 -4.60 23.88
C LEU A 127 2.63 -5.02 24.69
N GLU A 128 2.33 -4.27 25.73
CA GLU A 128 1.11 -4.46 26.50
C GLU A 128 -0.09 -3.97 25.66
N THR A 129 -0.93 -4.91 25.25
CA THR A 129 -2.08 -4.63 24.38
C THR A 129 -3.33 -4.22 25.14
N GLY A 130 -3.37 -4.45 26.46
CA GLY A 130 -4.56 -4.29 27.30
C GLY A 130 -5.60 -5.40 27.13
N ILE A 131 -5.34 -6.35 26.23
CA ILE A 131 -6.22 -7.49 25.99
C ILE A 131 -5.68 -8.70 26.76
N LYS A 132 -6.30 -9.02 27.90
CA LYS A 132 -5.82 -10.01 28.86
C LYS A 132 -5.39 -11.34 28.25
N VAL A 133 -6.14 -11.87 27.31
CA VAL A 133 -5.85 -13.15 26.67
C VAL A 133 -4.58 -13.08 25.80
N ILE A 134 -4.32 -11.96 25.15
CA ILE A 134 -3.10 -11.74 24.36
C ILE A 134 -1.93 -11.57 25.29
N ASP A 135 -2.00 -10.64 26.23
CA ASP A 135 -0.90 -10.28 27.10
C ASP A 135 -0.44 -11.44 27.99
N LEU A 136 -1.38 -12.32 28.37
CA LEU A 136 -1.09 -13.48 29.22
C LEU A 136 -0.63 -14.72 28.45
N LEU A 137 -1.26 -15.03 27.30
CA LEU A 137 -1.06 -16.31 26.62
C LEU A 137 -0.20 -16.21 25.35
N ALA A 138 -0.21 -15.06 24.68
CA ALA A 138 0.51 -14.84 23.43
C ALA A 138 1.00 -13.39 23.32
N PRO A 139 1.86 -12.92 24.25
CA PRO A 139 2.25 -11.52 24.32
C PRO A 139 2.94 -11.07 23.03
N TYR A 140 2.64 -9.85 22.62
CA TYR A 140 3.25 -9.24 21.45
C TYR A 140 4.60 -8.63 21.80
N ALA A 141 5.57 -8.86 20.92
CA ALA A 141 6.87 -8.19 21.04
C ALA A 141 6.84 -6.86 20.29
N LYS A 142 7.37 -5.79 20.88
CA LYS A 142 7.62 -4.52 20.18
C LYS A 142 8.55 -4.76 18.98
N GLY A 143 8.17 -4.22 17.81
CA GLY A 143 8.87 -4.50 16.56
C GLY A 143 8.60 -5.89 15.97
N GLY A 144 7.73 -6.69 16.59
CA GLY A 144 7.33 -8.01 16.12
C GLY A 144 6.33 -7.96 14.96
N LYS A 145 6.17 -9.09 14.29
CA LYS A 145 5.16 -9.34 13.25
C LYS A 145 4.20 -10.40 13.76
N ILE A 146 2.91 -10.06 13.86
CA ILE A 146 1.89 -10.90 14.46
C ILE A 146 0.82 -11.21 13.41
N GLY A 147 0.47 -12.49 13.26
CA GLY A 147 -0.61 -12.94 12.38
C GLY A 147 -1.89 -13.22 13.16
N LEU A 148 -2.99 -12.55 12.80
CA LEU A 148 -4.32 -12.81 13.31
C LEU A 148 -5.08 -13.67 12.32
N PHE A 149 -5.20 -14.96 12.60
CA PHE A 149 -5.86 -15.93 11.74
C PHE A 149 -7.27 -16.23 12.24
N GLY A 150 -8.23 -16.23 11.33
CA GLY A 150 -9.61 -16.57 11.65
C GLY A 150 -10.53 -16.47 10.43
N GLY A 151 -11.61 -17.21 10.43
CA GLY A 151 -12.66 -17.12 9.41
C GLY A 151 -13.45 -15.80 9.48
N ALA A 152 -14.49 -15.69 8.66
CA ALA A 152 -15.40 -14.55 8.71
C ALA A 152 -16.21 -14.56 10.03
N GLY A 153 -16.47 -13.37 10.58
CA GLY A 153 -17.34 -13.21 11.76
C GLY A 153 -16.74 -13.64 13.10
N VAL A 154 -15.42 -13.88 13.18
CA VAL A 154 -14.76 -14.29 14.44
C VAL A 154 -14.24 -13.11 15.28
N GLY A 155 -14.58 -11.88 14.90
CA GLY A 155 -14.21 -10.69 15.67
C GLY A 155 -12.83 -10.10 15.37
N LYS A 156 -12.18 -10.42 14.25
CA LYS A 156 -10.89 -9.83 13.88
C LYS A 156 -10.92 -8.30 13.85
N THR A 157 -11.92 -7.72 13.21
CA THR A 157 -12.08 -6.25 13.12
C THR A 157 -12.25 -5.62 14.51
N VAL A 158 -13.05 -6.21 15.38
CA VAL A 158 -13.23 -5.75 16.76
C VAL A 158 -11.89 -5.79 17.52
N LEU A 159 -11.11 -6.85 17.35
CA LEU A 159 -9.80 -6.98 17.96
C LEU A 159 -8.82 -5.91 17.46
N ILE A 160 -8.83 -5.64 16.16
CA ILE A 160 -8.00 -4.58 15.55
C ILE A 160 -8.38 -3.20 16.10
N GLN A 161 -9.67 -2.90 16.18
CA GLN A 161 -10.16 -1.63 16.74
C GLN A 161 -9.74 -1.45 18.19
N GLU A 162 -9.86 -2.51 19.00
CA GLU A 162 -9.42 -2.49 20.40
C GLU A 162 -7.91 -2.26 20.53
N LEU A 163 -7.10 -2.91 19.69
CA LEU A 163 -5.67 -2.68 19.65
C LEU A 163 -5.34 -1.23 19.28
N ILE A 164 -5.98 -0.66 18.27
CA ILE A 164 -5.79 0.73 17.85
C ILE A 164 -6.16 1.67 19.01
N GLN A 165 -7.32 1.43 19.65
CA GLN A 165 -7.77 2.23 20.77
C GLN A 165 -6.75 2.22 21.93
N ASN A 166 -6.29 1.04 22.31
CA ASN A 166 -5.38 0.89 23.44
C ASN A 166 -4.01 1.50 23.16
N ILE A 167 -3.46 1.31 21.95
CA ILE A 167 -2.20 1.96 21.55
C ILE A 167 -2.34 3.48 21.51
N ALA A 168 -3.45 4.00 21.03
CA ALA A 168 -3.68 5.44 20.95
C ALA A 168 -3.83 6.08 22.35
N THR A 169 -4.48 5.38 23.29
CA THR A 169 -4.78 5.93 24.63
C THR A 169 -3.64 5.72 25.61
N GLU A 170 -3.08 4.51 25.67
CA GLU A 170 -2.12 4.13 26.71
C GLU A 170 -0.66 4.40 26.31
N HIS A 171 -0.33 4.21 25.02
CA HIS A 171 1.04 4.35 24.53
C HIS A 171 1.29 5.66 23.77
N GLY A 172 0.25 6.44 23.46
CA GLY A 172 0.37 7.67 22.67
C GLY A 172 0.92 7.44 21.25
N GLY A 173 0.90 6.19 20.77
CA GLY A 173 1.36 5.78 19.45
C GLY A 173 0.34 6.07 18.37
N TYR A 174 0.79 5.91 17.13
CA TYR A 174 -0.05 6.05 15.95
C TYR A 174 -0.37 4.68 15.34
N SER A 175 -1.44 4.62 14.58
CA SER A 175 -1.83 3.42 13.86
C SER A 175 -2.00 3.71 12.38
N ILE A 176 -1.53 2.80 11.55
CA ILE A 176 -1.77 2.83 10.11
C ILE A 176 -2.53 1.55 9.76
N PHE A 177 -3.70 1.70 9.17
CA PHE A 177 -4.50 0.57 8.74
C PHE A 177 -4.52 0.48 7.22
N THR A 178 -4.10 -0.66 6.69
CA THR A 178 -4.14 -0.93 5.25
C THR A 178 -5.17 -2.01 4.94
N GLY A 179 -6.24 -1.62 4.25
CA GLY A 179 -7.27 -2.54 3.75
C GLY A 179 -6.91 -3.05 2.36
N VAL A 180 -6.54 -4.33 2.26
CA VAL A 180 -6.11 -4.96 1.00
C VAL A 180 -7.19 -5.89 0.48
N GLY A 181 -7.85 -5.50 -0.61
CA GLY A 181 -8.88 -6.29 -1.26
C GLY A 181 -10.16 -6.46 -0.42
N GLU A 182 -10.37 -5.55 0.54
CA GLU A 182 -11.59 -5.55 1.36
C GLU A 182 -12.80 -5.03 0.57
N ARG A 183 -13.98 -5.38 1.05
CA ARG A 183 -15.23 -4.86 0.49
C ARG A 183 -15.39 -3.40 0.86
N SER A 184 -15.82 -2.57 -0.09
CA SER A 184 -16.05 -1.14 0.13
C SER A 184 -16.96 -0.84 1.31
N ARG A 185 -17.97 -1.68 1.53
CA ARG A 185 -18.88 -1.57 2.69
C ARG A 185 -18.13 -1.77 4.01
N GLU A 186 -17.35 -2.84 4.13
CA GLU A 186 -16.60 -3.15 5.36
C GLU A 186 -15.57 -2.06 5.68
N GLY A 187 -14.91 -1.51 4.64
CA GLY A 187 -14.01 -0.38 4.81
C GLY A 187 -14.72 0.89 5.27
N ASN A 188 -15.90 1.18 4.74
CA ASN A 188 -16.71 2.33 5.15
C ASN A 188 -17.26 2.17 6.57
N ASP A 189 -17.72 0.97 6.93
CA ASP A 189 -18.19 0.67 8.27
C ASP A 189 -17.07 0.86 9.29
N LEU A 190 -15.85 0.34 9.01
CA LEU A 190 -14.66 0.53 9.84
C LEU A 190 -14.29 2.01 10.02
N TRP A 191 -14.28 2.79 8.93
CA TRP A 191 -13.99 4.22 8.98
C TRP A 191 -15.01 4.97 9.84
N SER A 192 -16.29 4.65 9.70
CA SER A 192 -17.37 5.27 10.48
C SER A 192 -17.25 4.94 11.97
N GLU A 193 -17.00 3.69 12.31
CA GLU A 193 -16.82 3.23 13.69
C GLU A 193 -15.58 3.87 14.34
N MET A 194 -14.45 3.99 13.62
CA MET A 194 -13.27 4.68 14.11
C MET A 194 -13.50 6.18 14.33
N LYS A 195 -14.32 6.80 13.49
CA LYS A 195 -14.71 8.20 13.64
C LYS A 195 -15.59 8.42 14.87
N GLU A 196 -16.57 7.55 15.08
CA GLU A 196 -17.48 7.60 16.25
C GLU A 196 -16.74 7.34 17.56
N SER A 197 -15.78 6.43 17.58
CA SER A 197 -14.96 6.13 18.76
C SER A 197 -13.86 7.16 19.04
N GLY A 198 -13.59 8.09 18.12
CA GLY A 198 -12.55 9.11 18.27
C GLY A 198 -11.11 8.62 18.03
N VAL A 199 -10.92 7.35 17.68
CA VAL A 199 -9.58 6.79 17.41
C VAL A 199 -9.03 7.23 16.06
N LEU A 200 -9.89 7.69 15.15
CA LEU A 200 -9.50 8.08 13.81
C LEU A 200 -8.44 9.20 13.82
N GLU A 201 -8.47 10.12 14.79
CA GLU A 201 -7.53 11.24 14.89
C GLU A 201 -6.06 10.81 15.03
N LYS A 202 -5.80 9.58 15.49
CA LYS A 202 -4.46 9.00 15.62
C LYS A 202 -4.19 7.86 14.63
N THR A 203 -5.05 7.72 13.63
CA THR A 203 -4.99 6.63 12.67
C THR A 203 -5.03 7.17 11.24
N ALA A 204 -4.17 6.67 10.36
CA ALA A 204 -4.32 6.86 8.92
C ALA A 204 -4.83 5.56 8.28
N LEU A 205 -5.76 5.68 7.35
CA LEU A 205 -6.36 4.56 6.65
C LEU A 205 -5.95 4.58 5.18
N VAL A 206 -5.52 3.44 4.64
CA VAL A 206 -5.16 3.30 3.22
C VAL A 206 -5.91 2.11 2.66
N PHE A 207 -6.74 2.31 1.66
CA PHE A 207 -7.53 1.24 1.06
C PHE A 207 -7.16 0.98 -0.40
N GLY A 208 -6.93 -0.31 -0.71
CA GLY A 208 -6.95 -0.88 -2.05
C GLY A 208 -8.06 -1.91 -2.10
N GLN A 209 -9.25 -1.48 -2.49
CA GLN A 209 -10.48 -2.26 -2.36
C GLN A 209 -10.58 -3.41 -3.36
N MET A 210 -11.53 -4.32 -3.15
CA MET A 210 -11.74 -5.52 -3.99
C MET A 210 -12.02 -5.19 -5.46
N ASN A 211 -12.67 -4.07 -5.74
CA ASN A 211 -13.01 -3.60 -7.09
C ASN A 211 -11.87 -2.87 -7.79
N GLU A 212 -10.77 -2.59 -7.09
CA GLU A 212 -9.61 -1.95 -7.69
C GLU A 212 -8.72 -2.95 -8.44
N PRO A 213 -7.91 -2.48 -9.41
CA PRO A 213 -7.02 -3.37 -10.17
C PRO A 213 -6.01 -4.08 -9.25
N PRO A 214 -5.50 -5.23 -9.67
CA PRO A 214 -4.54 -5.99 -8.86
C PRO A 214 -3.28 -5.20 -8.53
N GLY A 215 -2.84 -4.27 -9.38
CA GLY A 215 -1.72 -3.38 -9.08
C GLY A 215 -1.95 -2.52 -7.84
N SER A 216 -3.15 -1.92 -7.68
CA SER A 216 -3.52 -1.18 -6.47
C SER A 216 -3.46 -2.07 -5.23
N ARG A 217 -4.10 -3.22 -5.29
CA ARG A 217 -4.13 -4.17 -4.17
C ARG A 217 -2.75 -4.70 -3.79
N MET A 218 -1.85 -4.78 -4.77
CA MET A 218 -0.47 -5.22 -4.59
C MET A 218 0.44 -4.14 -3.96
N ARG A 219 0.08 -2.84 -4.04
CA ARG A 219 0.90 -1.71 -3.57
C ARG A 219 0.33 -0.98 -2.36
N VAL A 220 -0.92 -1.21 -2.01
CA VAL A 220 -1.56 -0.49 -0.90
C VAL A 220 -0.86 -0.74 0.44
N ALA A 221 -0.32 -1.94 0.66
CA ALA A 221 0.42 -2.26 1.88
C ALA A 221 1.74 -1.47 1.97
N GLU A 222 2.46 -1.28 0.85
CA GLU A 222 3.66 -0.44 0.80
C GLU A 222 3.34 1.03 1.05
N THR A 223 2.19 1.52 0.55
CA THR A 223 1.73 2.88 0.84
C THR A 223 1.55 3.10 2.34
N GLY A 224 0.83 2.21 3.02
CA GLY A 224 0.66 2.29 4.48
C GLY A 224 1.97 2.09 5.24
N LEU A 225 2.82 1.17 4.79
CA LEU A 225 4.14 0.97 5.39
C LEU A 225 4.99 2.24 5.30
N THR A 226 4.97 2.94 4.16
CA THR A 226 5.72 4.20 3.98
C THR A 226 5.26 5.28 4.95
N MET A 227 3.95 5.40 5.19
CA MET A 227 3.41 6.33 6.19
C MET A 227 3.86 5.93 7.61
N ALA A 228 3.84 4.63 7.92
CA ALA A 228 4.28 4.12 9.22
C ALA A 228 5.79 4.35 9.44
N GLU A 229 6.61 4.14 8.42
CA GLU A 229 8.05 4.36 8.47
C GLU A 229 8.41 5.82 8.75
N TYR A 230 7.66 6.78 8.20
CA TYR A 230 7.88 8.18 8.49
C TYR A 230 7.75 8.48 9.99
N PHE A 231 6.68 8.04 10.62
CA PHE A 231 6.47 8.25 12.06
C PHE A 231 7.52 7.52 12.90
N ARG A 232 7.97 6.35 12.47
CA ARG A 232 9.04 5.61 13.14
C ARG A 232 10.40 6.32 13.00
N ASP A 233 10.76 6.73 11.79
CA ASP A 233 12.13 7.17 11.46
C ASP A 233 12.35 8.65 11.78
N GLU A 234 11.37 9.51 11.47
CA GLU A 234 11.50 10.96 11.65
C GLU A 234 10.95 11.43 13.02
N GLU A 235 9.85 10.85 13.46
CA GLU A 235 9.22 11.27 14.70
C GLU A 235 9.55 10.38 15.90
N HIS A 236 10.24 9.25 15.66
CA HIS A 236 10.61 8.27 16.68
C HIS A 236 9.43 7.80 17.52
N ARG A 237 8.28 7.60 16.87
CA ARG A 237 7.03 7.16 17.50
C ARG A 237 6.86 5.65 17.35
N ASP A 238 6.23 5.06 18.34
CA ASP A 238 5.72 3.70 18.22
C ASP A 238 4.53 3.71 17.24
N VAL A 239 4.60 2.87 16.22
CA VAL A 239 3.56 2.78 15.18
C VAL A 239 3.08 1.35 15.04
N LEU A 240 1.77 1.20 15.04
CA LEU A 240 1.12 -0.08 14.77
C LEU A 240 0.61 -0.11 13.33
N LEU A 241 1.18 -0.99 12.52
CA LEU A 241 0.76 -1.19 11.13
C LEU A 241 -0.14 -2.42 11.02
N PHE A 242 -1.35 -2.24 10.52
CA PHE A 242 -2.28 -3.32 10.21
C PHE A 242 -2.36 -3.54 8.70
N ILE A 243 -2.33 -4.79 8.28
CA ILE A 243 -2.55 -5.18 6.88
C ILE A 243 -3.68 -6.21 6.86
N ASP A 244 -4.86 -5.78 6.48
CA ASP A 244 -6.05 -6.63 6.38
C ASP A 244 -6.55 -6.64 4.93
N ASN A 245 -6.31 -7.65 4.16
CA ASN A 245 -5.86 -8.98 4.53
C ASN A 245 -4.58 -9.33 3.74
N ILE A 246 -3.54 -9.82 4.41
CA ILE A 246 -2.25 -10.16 3.77
C ILE A 246 -2.40 -11.23 2.67
N PHE A 247 -3.38 -12.13 2.76
CA PHE A 247 -3.66 -13.11 1.72
C PHE A 247 -4.08 -12.44 0.40
N ARG A 248 -4.86 -11.36 0.47
CA ARG A 248 -5.28 -10.59 -0.71
C ARG A 248 -4.12 -9.87 -1.37
N PHE A 249 -3.15 -9.43 -0.58
CA PHE A 249 -1.90 -8.88 -1.09
C PHE A 249 -1.15 -9.89 -1.95
N VAL A 250 -0.94 -11.10 -1.44
CA VAL A 250 -0.29 -12.21 -2.18
C VAL A 250 -1.11 -12.61 -3.41
N GLN A 251 -2.42 -12.71 -3.30
CA GLN A 251 -3.32 -13.01 -4.40
C GLN A 251 -3.20 -12.01 -5.54
N ALA A 252 -3.17 -10.71 -5.23
CA ALA A 252 -3.02 -9.65 -6.23
C ALA A 252 -1.72 -9.79 -7.03
N GLY A 253 -0.61 -10.12 -6.36
CA GLY A 253 0.65 -10.44 -7.02
C GLY A 253 0.54 -11.65 -7.96
N SER A 254 -0.18 -12.68 -7.57
CA SER A 254 -0.42 -13.87 -8.39
C SER A 254 -1.27 -13.57 -9.63
N GLU A 255 -2.25 -12.69 -9.54
CA GLU A 255 -3.13 -12.29 -10.65
C GLU A 255 -2.36 -11.64 -11.81
N VAL A 256 -1.32 -10.86 -11.52
CA VAL A 256 -0.49 -10.23 -12.56
C VAL A 256 0.68 -11.08 -13.01
N SER A 257 1.07 -12.08 -12.24
CA SER A 257 2.30 -12.86 -12.45
C SER A 257 2.37 -13.50 -13.84
N ALA A 258 1.28 -14.13 -14.27
CA ALA A 258 1.23 -14.77 -15.60
C ALA A 258 1.36 -13.75 -16.75
N LEU A 259 0.75 -12.57 -16.60
CA LEU A 259 0.81 -11.48 -17.57
C LEU A 259 2.20 -10.83 -17.64
N LEU A 260 2.94 -10.88 -16.53
CA LEU A 260 4.34 -10.45 -16.47
C LEU A 260 5.32 -11.47 -17.04
N GLY A 261 4.83 -12.65 -17.47
CA GLY A 261 5.67 -13.73 -17.99
C GLY A 261 6.33 -14.58 -16.90
N ARG A 262 5.88 -14.47 -15.67
CA ARG A 262 6.33 -15.31 -14.54
C ARG A 262 5.33 -16.42 -14.32
N MET A 263 5.72 -17.66 -14.60
CA MET A 263 4.87 -18.81 -14.26
C MET A 263 4.96 -19.10 -12.77
N PRO A 264 3.83 -19.32 -12.08
CA PRO A 264 3.86 -19.80 -10.71
C PRO A 264 4.62 -21.12 -10.65
N SER A 265 5.65 -21.21 -9.83
CA SER A 265 6.33 -22.49 -9.64
C SER A 265 5.50 -23.37 -8.72
N ALA A 266 5.51 -24.69 -8.94
CA ALA A 266 4.87 -25.66 -8.05
C ALA A 266 5.56 -25.69 -6.65
N ALA A 267 6.77 -25.16 -6.55
CA ALA A 267 7.50 -24.96 -5.32
C ALA A 267 7.50 -23.46 -4.97
N VAL A 268 6.44 -22.98 -4.34
CA VAL A 268 6.39 -21.62 -3.84
C VAL A 268 7.26 -21.51 -2.60
N SER A 269 8.46 -20.97 -2.76
CA SER A 269 9.21 -20.47 -1.62
C SER A 269 8.64 -19.11 -1.25
N TYR A 270 7.88 -19.01 -0.17
CA TYR A 270 7.35 -17.77 0.39
C TYR A 270 8.43 -16.81 0.93
N THR A 271 9.70 -17.14 0.72
CA THR A 271 10.84 -16.37 1.22
C THR A 271 11.19 -15.15 0.37
N HIS A 272 10.49 -14.92 -0.75
CA HIS A 272 10.78 -13.82 -1.70
C HIS A 272 9.55 -12.95 -2.02
N LEU A 273 8.55 -12.95 -1.13
CA LEU A 273 7.40 -12.04 -1.20
C LEU A 273 7.57 -10.92 -0.18
#